data_755a0cfbc1ade8e6a6c5faddbaaaebd3
#
_entry.id   755a0cfbc1ade8e6a6c5faddbaaaebd3
#
_cell.length_a   1.000
_cell.length_b   1.000
_cell.length_c   1.000
_cell.angle_alpha   90.00
_cell.angle_beta   90.00
_cell.angle_gamma   90.00
#
_symmetry.space_group_name_H-M   'P 1'
#
loop_
_entity.id
_entity.type
_entity.pdbx_description
1 polymer ?
#
loop_
_entity_poly.entity_id
_entity_poly.type
_entity_poly.pdbx_seq_one_letter_code
_entity_poly.pdbx_strand_id
1 'polypeptide(L)'
;MEDTIKIYKTPLCSLNNLKLQEGHFFDFTSNWMQIDLDHYPTSLTKIEIYDEKTKQPLALLKRGAIPLDLCELAVKSYLDIAKNQASTRRGMAAGHEKEYISLKYNKTAPVHTSVLGYFDSANGKKPCRLTKLSQQDYHNSFPFIQSINECFKEMCPESYKKQYEAVLATSYQIQDTAYSTITVNYNFRTALHVDKGDYKEGFGNLVVCSKNISGGYLLFPRYEVAIQVNTGDFLAMNVHEYHCNSPIDYNYNDGISSYRLAIITYFRQSLKNCKTSILPENYNTEQVIQDIFKCINQDLPIKQTITENKWWIRETDRFRLTYKGRKYFLEDKIMNKKISSLKDSYVYAKSL
;
A
#
# COMPACT_ATOMS: atom_id res chain seq x y z
N MET A 1 6.68 -11.73 29.64
CA MET A 1 5.94 -12.48 28.57
C MET A 1 4.89 -11.51 28.03
N GLU A 2 4.79 -11.37 26.72
CA GLU A 2 3.69 -10.58 26.13
C GLU A 2 2.39 -11.37 26.34
N ASP A 3 1.42 -10.74 27.00
CA ASP A 3 0.11 -11.38 27.22
C ASP A 3 -0.68 -11.41 25.91
N THR A 4 -1.02 -12.61 25.46
CA THR A 4 -1.78 -12.86 24.24
C THR A 4 -3.13 -13.50 24.59
N ILE A 5 -4.21 -12.97 24.03
CA ILE A 5 -5.52 -13.61 24.08
C ILE A 5 -5.94 -14.07 22.68
N LYS A 6 -6.48 -15.29 22.60
CA LYS A 6 -7.08 -15.85 21.37
C LYS A 6 -8.59 -15.94 21.53
N ILE A 7 -9.30 -15.34 20.59
CA ILE A 7 -10.75 -15.24 20.56
C ILE A 7 -11.26 -15.96 19.32
N TYR A 8 -12.21 -16.87 19.50
CA TYR A 8 -12.85 -17.59 18.41
C TYR A 8 -14.29 -17.10 18.25
N LYS A 9 -14.65 -16.69 17.04
CA LYS A 9 -15.97 -16.12 16.73
C LYS A 9 -16.67 -16.94 15.65
N THR A 10 -17.89 -17.31 15.92
CA THR A 10 -18.77 -17.94 14.93
C THR A 10 -19.41 -16.87 14.04
N PRO A 11 -19.45 -17.03 12.72
CA PRO A 11 -20.17 -16.10 11.86
C PRO A 11 -21.68 -16.17 12.11
N LEU A 12 -22.32 -15.03 12.34
CA LEU A 12 -23.74 -14.90 12.70
C LEU A 12 -24.66 -14.73 11.49
N CYS A 13 -24.12 -14.39 10.33
CA CYS A 13 -24.89 -14.29 9.10
C CYS A 13 -24.14 -14.87 7.89
N SER A 14 -24.87 -15.10 6.80
CA SER A 14 -24.29 -15.60 5.55
C SER A 14 -23.56 -14.49 4.78
N LEU A 15 -22.56 -14.87 3.99
CA LEU A 15 -21.88 -13.94 3.07
C LEU A 15 -22.86 -13.33 2.05
N ASN A 16 -23.89 -14.07 1.63
CA ASN A 16 -24.89 -13.56 0.69
C ASN A 16 -25.70 -12.40 1.29
N ASN A 17 -26.03 -12.46 2.58
CA ASN A 17 -26.74 -11.38 3.26
C ASN A 17 -25.88 -10.11 3.33
N LEU A 18 -24.59 -10.23 3.60
CA LEU A 18 -23.68 -9.09 3.62
C LEU A 18 -23.42 -8.53 2.22
N LYS A 19 -23.37 -9.39 1.21
CA LYS A 19 -23.23 -8.95 -0.19
C LYS A 19 -24.37 -8.03 -0.63
N LEU A 20 -25.57 -8.26 -0.16
CA LEU A 20 -26.73 -7.39 -0.42
C LEU A 20 -26.63 -6.01 0.27
N GLN A 21 -25.79 -5.93 1.29
CA GLN A 21 -25.55 -4.72 2.07
C GLN A 21 -24.19 -4.05 1.73
N GLU A 22 -23.47 -4.57 0.72
CA GLU A 22 -22.20 -3.99 0.25
C GLU A 22 -22.41 -2.51 -0.13
N GLY A 23 -21.61 -1.60 0.40
CA GLY A 23 -21.76 -0.15 0.23
C GLY A 23 -22.63 0.55 1.27
N HIS A 24 -23.25 -0.16 2.20
CA HIS A 24 -23.95 0.47 3.33
C HIS A 24 -22.98 0.79 4.48
N PHE A 25 -23.27 1.87 5.19
CA PHE A 25 -22.56 2.22 6.41
C PHE A 25 -23.15 1.47 7.60
N PHE A 26 -22.28 0.92 8.41
CA PHE A 26 -22.64 0.21 9.63
C PHE A 26 -22.18 0.99 10.86
N ASP A 27 -22.91 0.78 11.93
CA ASP A 27 -22.50 1.08 13.28
C ASP A 27 -22.65 -0.18 14.14
N PHE A 28 -22.07 -0.19 15.32
CA PHE A 28 -22.18 -1.31 16.25
C PHE A 28 -22.95 -0.91 17.50
N THR A 29 -23.53 -1.90 18.15
CA THR A 29 -24.26 -1.74 19.41
C THR A 29 -23.44 -2.33 20.56
N SER A 30 -23.87 -2.08 21.80
CA SER A 30 -23.24 -2.61 23.01
C SER A 30 -23.18 -4.15 23.08
N ASN A 31 -23.97 -4.83 22.24
CA ASN A 31 -23.98 -6.30 22.18
C ASN A 31 -22.83 -6.86 21.35
N TRP A 32 -22.15 -6.01 20.55
CA TRP A 32 -20.99 -6.47 19.81
C TRP A 32 -19.80 -6.66 20.74
N MET A 33 -18.92 -7.58 20.38
CA MET A 33 -17.62 -7.67 21.02
C MET A 33 -16.78 -6.45 20.65
N GLN A 34 -16.41 -5.67 21.66
CA GLN A 34 -15.61 -4.48 21.51
C GLN A 34 -14.18 -4.75 21.98
N ILE A 35 -13.23 -4.55 21.08
CA ILE A 35 -11.80 -4.65 21.36
C ILE A 35 -11.24 -3.24 21.49
N ASP A 36 -11.26 -2.69 22.67
CA ASP A 36 -10.79 -1.36 23.03
C ASP A 36 -10.09 -1.36 24.40
N LEU A 37 -9.74 -0.19 24.92
CA LEU A 37 -9.04 -0.07 26.20
C LEU A 37 -9.96 -0.23 27.39
N ASP A 38 -11.26 -0.03 27.23
CA ASP A 38 -12.23 -0.19 28.32
C ASP A 38 -12.51 -1.68 28.63
N HIS A 39 -12.47 -2.54 27.60
CA HIS A 39 -12.73 -3.96 27.72
C HIS A 39 -11.46 -4.80 27.87
N TYR A 40 -10.34 -4.33 27.33
CA TYR A 40 -9.05 -5.03 27.34
C TYR A 40 -7.93 -4.09 27.80
N PRO A 41 -7.31 -4.35 28.96
CA PRO A 41 -6.29 -3.47 29.54
C PRO A 41 -5.04 -3.37 28.64
N THR A 42 -4.27 -2.30 28.81
CA THR A 42 -3.05 -2.04 28.04
C THR A 42 -1.95 -3.08 28.26
N SER A 43 -2.00 -3.82 29.38
CA SER A 43 -1.08 -4.94 29.62
C SER A 43 -1.26 -6.09 28.63
N LEU A 44 -2.46 -6.23 28.06
CA LEU A 44 -2.75 -7.20 27.01
C LEU A 44 -2.31 -6.64 25.67
N THR A 45 -1.12 -7.02 25.21
CA THR A 45 -0.50 -6.44 24.03
C THR A 45 -0.91 -7.11 22.72
N LYS A 46 -1.31 -8.40 22.75
CA LYS A 46 -1.71 -9.17 21.57
C LYS A 46 -3.12 -9.71 21.68
N ILE A 47 -3.97 -9.40 20.71
CA ILE A 47 -5.34 -9.90 20.60
C ILE A 47 -5.53 -10.52 19.23
N GLU A 48 -5.81 -11.82 19.21
CA GLU A 48 -5.94 -12.60 18.00
C GLU A 48 -7.39 -13.10 17.86
N ILE A 49 -8.06 -12.76 16.76
CA ILE A 49 -9.46 -13.13 16.49
C ILE A 49 -9.50 -14.09 15.31
N TYR A 50 -10.15 -15.22 15.51
CA TYR A 50 -10.25 -16.30 14.54
C TYR A 50 -11.72 -16.63 14.22
N ASP A 51 -11.97 -17.05 13.00
CA ASP A 51 -13.20 -17.76 12.66
C ASP A 51 -13.19 -19.12 13.37
N GLU A 52 -14.23 -19.41 14.16
CA GLU A 52 -14.30 -20.60 14.98
C GLU A 52 -14.36 -21.90 14.15
N LYS A 53 -15.02 -21.87 12.99
CA LYS A 53 -15.21 -23.05 12.14
C LYS A 53 -13.98 -23.38 11.31
N THR A 54 -13.40 -22.35 10.69
CA THR A 54 -12.26 -22.54 9.77
C THR A 54 -10.91 -22.45 10.46
N LYS A 55 -10.87 -21.92 11.70
CA LYS A 55 -9.64 -21.60 12.46
C LYS A 55 -8.73 -20.61 11.73
N GLN A 56 -9.25 -19.93 10.70
CA GLN A 56 -8.49 -18.91 9.99
C GLN A 56 -8.50 -17.58 10.76
N PRO A 57 -7.37 -16.86 10.78
CA PRO A 57 -7.33 -15.56 11.43
C PRO A 57 -8.24 -14.56 10.69
N LEU A 58 -9.03 -13.84 11.48
CA LEU A 58 -9.86 -12.72 11.04
C LEU A 58 -9.13 -11.40 11.21
N ALA A 59 -8.58 -11.18 12.41
CA ALA A 59 -7.84 -9.99 12.76
C ALA A 59 -6.82 -10.28 13.87
N LEU A 60 -5.62 -9.77 13.76
CA LEU A 60 -4.52 -9.94 14.71
C LEU A 60 -3.99 -8.54 15.06
N LEU A 61 -4.32 -8.09 16.28
CA LEU A 61 -3.95 -6.78 16.82
C LEU A 61 -2.71 -6.90 17.71
N LYS A 62 -1.72 -6.03 17.48
CA LYS A 62 -0.60 -5.79 18.39
C LYS A 62 -0.58 -4.33 18.81
N ARG A 63 -0.80 -4.07 20.10
CA ARG A 63 -0.85 -2.71 20.63
C ARG A 63 0.55 -2.14 20.78
N GLY A 64 0.67 -0.83 20.49
CA GLY A 64 1.93 -0.09 20.63
C GLY A 64 3.09 -0.69 19.84
N ALA A 65 2.81 -1.42 18.76
CA ALA A 65 3.81 -2.15 17.99
C ALA A 65 4.68 -1.26 17.11
N ILE A 66 4.15 -0.11 16.71
CA ILE A 66 4.84 0.88 15.87
C ILE A 66 5.30 2.04 16.76
N PRO A 67 6.60 2.33 16.83
CA PRO A 67 7.14 3.46 17.58
C PRO A 67 6.45 4.78 17.22
N LEU A 68 6.20 5.64 18.22
CA LEU A 68 5.46 6.90 18.02
C LEU A 68 6.21 7.88 17.11
N ASP A 69 7.52 7.92 17.15
CA ASP A 69 8.35 8.71 16.25
C ASP A 69 8.21 8.29 14.78
N LEU A 70 8.02 6.99 14.52
CA LEU A 70 7.71 6.48 13.18
C LEU A 70 6.26 6.82 12.77
N CYS A 71 5.31 6.84 13.71
CA CYS A 71 3.97 7.35 13.45
C CYS A 71 3.98 8.84 13.09
N GLU A 72 4.76 9.65 13.80
CA GLU A 72 4.96 11.07 13.49
C GLU A 72 5.61 11.26 12.10
N LEU A 73 6.59 10.44 11.77
CA LEU A 73 7.19 10.42 10.43
C LEU A 73 6.15 10.09 9.35
N ALA A 74 5.28 9.12 9.58
CA ALA A 74 4.18 8.78 8.67
C ALA A 74 3.19 9.94 8.52
N VAL A 75 2.81 10.61 9.61
CA VAL A 75 1.95 11.80 9.58
C VAL A 75 2.60 12.90 8.74
N LYS A 76 3.88 13.21 8.98
CA LYS A 76 4.64 14.21 8.22
C LYS A 76 4.70 13.88 6.73
N SER A 77 4.87 12.60 6.39
CA SER A 77 4.97 12.13 5.00
C SER A 77 3.63 12.07 4.26
N TYR A 78 2.53 11.81 4.95
CA TYR A 78 1.29 11.44 4.28
C TYR A 78 0.11 12.39 4.51
N LEU A 79 0.09 13.20 5.57
CA LEU A 79 -1.08 14.01 5.93
C LEU A 79 -1.49 14.96 4.81
N ASP A 80 -0.55 15.74 4.29
CA ASP A 80 -0.84 16.71 3.23
C ASP A 80 -1.18 16.03 1.91
N ILE A 81 -0.51 14.93 1.59
CA ILE A 81 -0.81 14.13 0.39
C ILE A 81 -2.26 13.61 0.46
N ALA A 82 -2.65 13.02 1.59
CA ALA A 82 -3.97 12.43 1.76
C ALA A 82 -5.08 13.49 1.83
N LYS A 83 -4.86 14.58 2.57
CA LYS A 83 -5.81 15.69 2.73
C LYS A 83 -6.10 16.39 1.40
N ASN A 84 -5.11 16.54 0.53
CA ASN A 84 -5.24 17.26 -0.73
C ASN A 84 -5.65 16.38 -1.92
N GLN A 85 -5.87 15.08 -1.71
CA GLN A 85 -6.26 14.15 -2.79
C GLN A 85 -7.64 13.55 -2.53
N ALA A 86 -8.61 13.97 -3.34
CA ALA A 86 -9.93 13.35 -3.36
C ALA A 86 -10.03 12.33 -4.50
N SER A 87 -10.66 11.20 -4.22
CA SER A 87 -10.94 10.15 -5.19
C SER A 87 -12.44 9.88 -5.27
N THR A 88 -12.96 9.74 -6.48
CA THR A 88 -14.34 9.31 -6.77
C THR A 88 -14.39 7.88 -7.27
N ARG A 89 -13.33 7.07 -7.04
CA ARG A 89 -13.18 5.72 -7.59
C ARG A 89 -12.84 4.68 -6.52
N ARG A 90 -13.46 4.83 -5.32
CA ARG A 90 -13.22 3.89 -4.20
C ARG A 90 -14.25 2.76 -4.11
N GLY A 91 -15.14 2.67 -5.12
CA GLY A 91 -16.13 1.62 -5.20
C GLY A 91 -17.05 1.58 -3.98
N MET A 92 -17.41 0.38 -3.54
CA MET A 92 -18.33 0.18 -2.42
C MET A 92 -17.82 0.75 -1.09
N ALA A 93 -16.50 0.82 -0.89
CA ALA A 93 -15.94 1.41 0.32
C ALA A 93 -16.33 2.88 0.54
N ALA A 94 -16.66 3.63 -0.52
CA ALA A 94 -17.12 5.02 -0.42
C ALA A 94 -18.63 5.16 -0.18
N GLY A 95 -19.38 4.06 -0.09
CA GLY A 95 -20.82 4.03 0.15
C GLY A 95 -21.67 4.12 -1.12
N HIS A 96 -22.91 3.71 -0.97
CA HIS A 96 -23.96 3.76 -1.98
C HIS A 96 -24.86 5.00 -1.78
N GLU A 97 -24.37 6.18 -2.06
CA GLU A 97 -25.25 7.31 -2.26
C GLU A 97 -25.66 7.33 -3.72
N LYS A 98 -26.93 7.04 -4.02
CA LYS A 98 -27.47 6.94 -5.39
C LYS A 98 -27.22 8.20 -6.23
N GLU A 99 -27.12 9.36 -5.62
CA GLU A 99 -26.85 10.64 -6.27
C GLU A 99 -25.43 10.77 -6.81
N TYR A 100 -24.47 10.04 -6.25
CA TYR A 100 -23.06 10.12 -6.62
C TYR A 100 -22.58 8.94 -7.45
N ILE A 101 -23.40 7.88 -7.60
CA ILE A 101 -23.00 6.73 -8.41
C ILE A 101 -23.35 7.00 -9.85
N SER A 102 -22.37 7.35 -10.64
CA SER A 102 -22.49 7.29 -12.10
C SER A 102 -22.12 5.90 -12.58
N LEU A 103 -23.14 5.10 -12.91
CA LEU A 103 -22.95 3.77 -13.49
C LEU A 103 -22.07 3.81 -14.75
N LYS A 104 -22.12 4.89 -15.52
CA LYS A 104 -21.34 5.09 -16.74
C LYS A 104 -19.84 5.30 -16.46
N TYR A 105 -19.48 5.83 -15.29
CA TYR A 105 -18.10 6.23 -14.97
C TYR A 105 -17.54 5.58 -13.71
N ASN A 106 -18.29 4.70 -13.04
CA ASN A 106 -17.93 4.09 -11.74
C ASN A 106 -17.44 5.13 -10.72
N LYS A 107 -18.12 6.27 -10.65
CA LYS A 107 -17.79 7.34 -9.71
C LYS A 107 -18.64 7.21 -8.45
N THR A 108 -18.03 7.47 -7.32
CA THR A 108 -18.65 7.56 -6.00
C THR A 108 -18.55 8.97 -5.45
N ALA A 109 -19.13 9.23 -4.28
CA ALA A 109 -18.83 10.45 -3.53
C ALA A 109 -17.32 10.65 -3.38
N PRO A 110 -16.80 11.88 -3.45
CA PRO A 110 -15.38 12.14 -3.27
C PRO A 110 -14.97 11.84 -1.84
N VAL A 111 -13.94 11.02 -1.68
CA VAL A 111 -13.33 10.70 -0.39
C VAL A 111 -11.83 10.96 -0.44
N HIS A 112 -11.26 11.40 0.68
CA HIS A 112 -9.84 11.70 0.76
C HIS A 112 -9.03 10.42 0.95
N THR A 113 -8.41 9.97 -0.14
CA THR A 113 -7.62 8.75 -0.18
C THR A 113 -6.51 8.87 -1.20
N SER A 114 -5.35 8.36 -0.85
CA SER A 114 -4.14 8.37 -1.67
C SER A 114 -3.60 6.96 -1.83
N VAL A 115 -3.03 6.66 -2.98
CA VAL A 115 -2.40 5.36 -3.24
C VAL A 115 -0.97 5.60 -3.70
N LEU A 116 -0.03 4.93 -3.03
CA LEU A 116 1.40 4.94 -3.32
C LEU A 116 1.90 3.51 -3.61
N GLY A 117 3.14 3.40 -4.06
CA GLY A 117 3.71 2.15 -4.55
C GLY A 117 3.29 1.86 -5.98
N TYR A 118 2.82 0.67 -6.26
CA TYR A 118 2.51 0.20 -7.61
C TYR A 118 1.05 -0.18 -7.78
N PHE A 119 0.56 -0.08 -9.01
CA PHE A 119 -0.80 -0.49 -9.32
C PHE A 119 -0.92 -1.02 -10.76
N ASP A 120 -2.00 -1.76 -10.96
CA ASP A 120 -2.44 -2.23 -12.26
C ASP A 120 -3.45 -1.24 -12.87
N SER A 121 -3.28 -0.92 -14.15
CA SER A 121 -4.18 -0.04 -14.90
C SER A 121 -4.40 -0.60 -16.31
N ALA A 122 -5.40 -0.09 -17.02
CA ALA A 122 -5.65 -0.42 -18.41
C ALA A 122 -4.43 -0.23 -19.32
N ASN A 123 -3.52 0.68 -18.95
CA ASN A 123 -2.28 0.97 -19.68
C ASN A 123 -1.06 0.21 -19.12
N GLY A 124 -1.29 -0.88 -18.41
CA GLY A 124 -0.25 -1.72 -17.82
C GLY A 124 0.07 -1.39 -16.37
N LYS A 125 1.03 -2.14 -15.82
CA LYS A 125 1.49 -2.01 -14.44
C LYS A 125 2.48 -0.86 -14.35
N LYS A 126 2.37 -0.04 -13.29
CA LYS A 126 3.20 1.15 -13.14
C LYS A 126 3.19 1.69 -11.71
N PRO A 127 4.15 2.57 -11.36
CA PRO A 127 4.09 3.33 -10.12
C PRO A 127 2.82 4.17 -10.03
N CYS A 128 2.26 4.29 -8.84
CA CYS A 128 1.16 5.17 -8.57
C CYS A 128 1.54 6.62 -8.85
N ARG A 129 0.53 7.44 -9.22
CA ARG A 129 0.78 8.87 -9.53
C ARG A 129 1.46 9.58 -8.37
N LEU A 130 1.00 9.35 -7.14
CA LEU A 130 1.52 10.03 -5.96
C LEU A 130 2.93 9.55 -5.58
N THR A 131 3.29 8.32 -5.83
CA THR A 131 4.66 7.84 -5.69
C THR A 131 5.64 8.68 -6.50
N LYS A 132 5.22 9.13 -7.69
CA LYS A 132 6.04 9.99 -8.56
C LYS A 132 6.03 11.46 -8.15
N LEU A 133 4.89 11.97 -7.71
CA LEU A 133 4.73 13.40 -7.39
C LEU A 133 5.28 13.76 -6.00
N SER A 134 5.22 12.82 -5.05
CA SER A 134 5.65 12.98 -3.67
C SER A 134 6.77 12.01 -3.34
N GLN A 135 7.74 11.90 -4.22
CA GLN A 135 8.82 10.92 -4.15
C GLN A 135 9.61 11.02 -2.85
N GLN A 136 9.92 12.25 -2.42
CA GLN A 136 10.69 12.46 -1.18
C GLN A 136 9.91 11.98 0.04
N ASP A 137 8.63 12.34 0.15
CA ASP A 137 7.77 11.93 1.28
C ASP A 137 7.57 10.42 1.29
N TYR A 138 7.40 9.83 0.12
CA TYR A 138 7.31 8.38 -0.03
C TYR A 138 8.57 7.67 0.48
N HIS A 139 9.77 8.17 0.13
CA HIS A 139 11.02 7.59 0.62
C HIS A 139 11.25 7.84 2.11
N ASN A 140 10.91 9.02 2.59
CA ASN A 140 11.02 9.35 4.01
C ASN A 140 10.17 8.41 4.88
N SER A 141 9.08 7.87 4.34
CA SER A 141 8.19 6.94 5.05
C SER A 141 8.71 5.50 5.14
N PHE A 142 9.79 5.14 4.48
CA PHE A 142 10.26 3.75 4.43
C PHE A 142 10.58 3.14 5.81
N PRO A 143 11.19 3.83 6.79
CA PRO A 143 11.37 3.26 8.12
C PRO A 143 10.04 2.86 8.80
N PHE A 144 8.99 3.64 8.59
CA PHE A 144 7.65 3.32 9.07
C PHE A 144 7.08 2.07 8.36
N ILE A 145 7.22 1.97 7.03
CA ILE A 145 6.74 0.81 6.27
C ILE A 145 7.53 -0.45 6.63
N GLN A 146 8.81 -0.35 6.88
CA GLN A 146 9.63 -1.47 7.37
C GLN A 146 9.16 -1.93 8.76
N SER A 147 8.83 -1.02 9.66
CA SER A 147 8.28 -1.37 10.97
C SER A 147 6.96 -2.15 10.86
N ILE A 148 6.06 -1.76 9.95
CA ILE A 148 4.83 -2.52 9.64
C ILE A 148 5.18 -3.91 9.10
N ASN A 149 6.16 -4.01 8.21
CA ASN A 149 6.59 -5.28 7.63
C ASN A 149 7.12 -6.25 8.69
N GLU A 150 7.90 -5.78 9.63
CA GLU A 150 8.40 -6.61 10.74
C GLU A 150 7.27 -7.07 11.67
N CYS A 151 6.29 -6.19 11.96
CA CYS A 151 5.09 -6.60 12.71
C CYS A 151 4.28 -7.67 11.97
N PHE A 152 4.13 -7.56 10.65
CA PHE A 152 3.44 -8.57 9.85
C PHE A 152 4.17 -9.92 9.88
N LYS A 153 5.49 -9.89 9.74
CA LYS A 153 6.34 -11.08 9.81
C LYS A 153 6.23 -11.78 11.17
N GLU A 154 6.20 -11.02 12.26
CA GLU A 154 6.06 -11.53 13.61
C GLU A 154 4.66 -12.10 13.88
N MET A 155 3.61 -11.34 13.57
CA MET A 155 2.23 -11.67 13.92
C MET A 155 1.62 -12.74 13.01
N CYS A 156 2.05 -12.81 11.76
CA CYS A 156 1.46 -13.69 10.73
C CYS A 156 2.55 -14.41 9.91
N PRO A 157 3.46 -15.19 10.51
CA PRO A 157 4.66 -15.70 9.81
C PRO A 157 4.33 -16.50 8.56
N GLU A 158 3.29 -17.34 8.59
CA GLU A 158 2.89 -18.17 7.43
C GLU A 158 2.33 -17.32 6.28
N SER A 159 1.43 -16.37 6.59
CA SER A 159 0.87 -15.47 5.57
C SER A 159 1.91 -14.48 5.06
N TYR A 160 2.78 -13.99 5.95
CA TYR A 160 3.92 -13.17 5.56
C TYR A 160 4.82 -13.89 4.55
N LYS A 161 5.23 -15.13 4.86
CA LYS A 161 6.09 -15.93 3.99
C LYS A 161 5.49 -16.06 2.59
N LYS A 162 4.21 -16.47 2.50
CA LYS A 162 3.52 -16.60 1.20
C LYS A 162 3.43 -15.28 0.44
N GLN A 163 3.11 -14.19 1.12
CA GLN A 163 3.00 -12.87 0.49
C GLN A 163 4.37 -12.34 0.07
N TYR A 164 5.40 -12.52 0.89
CA TYR A 164 6.77 -12.10 0.59
C TYR A 164 7.34 -12.86 -0.61
N GLU A 165 7.17 -14.18 -0.68
CA GLU A 165 7.57 -15.01 -1.83
C GLU A 165 6.84 -14.55 -3.12
N ALA A 166 5.55 -14.23 -3.03
CA ALA A 166 4.79 -13.72 -4.16
C ALA A 166 5.26 -12.33 -4.61
N VAL A 167 5.68 -11.48 -3.67
CA VAL A 167 6.25 -10.17 -3.98
C VAL A 167 7.64 -10.28 -4.58
N LEU A 168 8.50 -11.18 -4.10
CA LEU A 168 9.81 -11.44 -4.69
C LEU A 168 9.74 -11.93 -6.15
N ALA A 169 8.65 -12.58 -6.52
CA ALA A 169 8.41 -13.06 -7.88
C ALA A 169 8.00 -11.94 -8.86
N THR A 170 7.81 -10.71 -8.40
CA THR A 170 7.44 -9.56 -9.22
C THR A 170 8.48 -8.43 -9.13
N SER A 171 8.47 -7.54 -10.11
CA SER A 171 9.29 -6.31 -10.07
C SER A 171 8.59 -5.15 -9.33
N TYR A 172 7.46 -5.40 -8.68
CA TYR A 172 6.59 -4.38 -8.08
C TYR A 172 6.58 -4.44 -6.55
N GLN A 173 7.74 -4.59 -5.96
CA GLN A 173 7.96 -4.60 -4.53
C GLN A 173 8.26 -3.20 -4.00
N ILE A 174 7.66 -2.83 -2.87
CA ILE A 174 8.09 -1.64 -2.11
C ILE A 174 9.26 -2.11 -1.27
N GLN A 175 10.46 -1.67 -1.63
CA GLN A 175 11.71 -1.87 -0.90
C GLN A 175 11.66 -3.19 -0.08
N ASP A 176 12.38 -4.08 -0.10
CA ASP A 176 12.48 -5.36 0.64
C ASP A 176 11.31 -5.76 1.60
N THR A 177 10.07 -5.32 1.31
CA THR A 177 8.87 -5.62 2.10
C THR A 177 7.92 -6.60 1.41
N ALA A 178 6.96 -7.14 2.16
CA ALA A 178 5.89 -7.98 1.61
C ALA A 178 4.80 -7.19 0.86
N TYR A 179 5.06 -5.94 0.46
CA TYR A 179 4.05 -5.03 -0.08
C TYR A 179 4.37 -4.53 -1.48
N SER A 180 3.32 -4.23 -2.23
CA SER A 180 3.40 -3.51 -3.50
C SER A 180 2.71 -2.15 -3.45
N THR A 181 1.82 -1.96 -2.49
CA THR A 181 0.90 -0.81 -2.50
C THR A 181 0.62 -0.35 -1.08
N ILE A 182 0.50 0.97 -0.93
CA ILE A 182 0.06 1.64 0.28
C ILE A 182 -1.17 2.45 -0.05
N THR A 183 -2.23 2.30 0.74
CA THR A 183 -3.39 3.20 0.72
C THR A 183 -3.36 4.06 1.98
N VAL A 184 -3.51 5.36 1.82
CA VAL A 184 -3.63 6.31 2.94
C VAL A 184 -4.98 6.98 2.86
N ASN A 185 -5.83 6.76 3.84
CA ASN A 185 -7.16 7.34 3.97
C ASN A 185 -7.13 8.45 5.02
N TYR A 186 -7.56 9.65 4.64
CA TYR A 186 -7.69 10.80 5.54
C TYR A 186 -9.16 11.03 5.86
N ASN A 187 -9.50 10.96 7.15
CA ASN A 187 -10.87 11.22 7.63
C ASN A 187 -11.95 10.48 6.82
N PHE A 188 -11.64 9.26 6.40
CA PHE A 188 -12.49 8.48 5.53
C PHE A 188 -13.12 7.31 6.30
N ARG A 189 -14.43 7.41 6.58
CA ARG A 189 -15.27 6.30 7.04
C ARG A 189 -15.58 5.38 5.86
N THR A 190 -15.18 4.12 5.92
CA THR A 190 -15.50 3.15 4.87
C THR A 190 -16.85 2.49 5.12
N ALA A 191 -17.65 2.33 4.06
CA ALA A 191 -18.84 1.50 4.05
C ALA A 191 -18.47 0.01 3.91
N LEU A 192 -19.43 -0.89 4.07
CA LEU A 192 -19.22 -2.34 3.99
C LEU A 192 -18.66 -2.76 2.64
N HIS A 193 -17.52 -3.42 2.65
CA HIS A 193 -16.83 -3.89 1.45
C HIS A 193 -15.89 -5.06 1.75
N VAL A 194 -15.34 -5.63 0.70
CA VAL A 194 -14.18 -6.53 0.71
C VAL A 194 -13.13 -6.03 -0.28
N ASP A 195 -11.85 -6.24 0.01
CA ASP A 195 -10.75 -5.82 -0.86
C ASP A 195 -10.42 -6.91 -1.88
N LYS A 196 -11.23 -6.96 -2.95
CA LYS A 196 -11.16 -7.99 -4.00
C LYS A 196 -9.84 -8.02 -4.78
N GLY A 197 -9.09 -6.93 -4.74
CA GLY A 197 -7.83 -6.75 -5.48
C GLY A 197 -6.58 -7.21 -4.74
N ASP A 198 -6.69 -7.52 -3.46
CA ASP A 198 -5.55 -7.89 -2.62
C ASP A 198 -5.15 -9.36 -2.79
N TYR A 199 -3.94 -9.69 -2.43
CA TYR A 199 -3.40 -11.04 -2.55
C TYR A 199 -4.19 -12.02 -1.67
N LYS A 200 -4.68 -13.11 -2.27
CA LYS A 200 -5.65 -14.01 -1.63
C LYS A 200 -5.11 -14.75 -0.40
N GLU A 201 -3.80 -15.04 -0.37
CA GLU A 201 -3.17 -15.75 0.73
C GLU A 201 -2.45 -14.81 1.70
N GLY A 202 -2.60 -13.48 1.50
CA GLY A 202 -2.02 -12.43 2.32
C GLY A 202 -3.01 -11.77 3.24
N PHE A 203 -2.54 -10.71 3.89
CA PHE A 203 -3.32 -9.86 4.78
C PHE A 203 -3.17 -8.39 4.40
N GLY A 204 -4.23 -7.61 4.64
CA GLY A 204 -4.10 -6.17 4.72
C GLY A 204 -3.51 -5.81 6.09
N ASN A 205 -2.55 -4.90 6.10
CA ASN A 205 -1.90 -4.46 7.34
C ASN A 205 -2.24 -2.99 7.58
N LEU A 206 -2.93 -2.72 8.67
CA LEU A 206 -3.47 -1.41 9.03
C LEU A 206 -2.69 -0.83 10.20
N VAL A 207 -2.25 0.42 10.05
CA VAL A 207 -1.82 1.29 11.14
C VAL A 207 -2.64 2.58 11.07
N VAL A 208 -3.06 3.07 12.23
CA VAL A 208 -3.79 4.33 12.35
C VAL A 208 -2.89 5.36 13.04
N CYS A 209 -2.84 6.56 12.48
CA CYS A 209 -2.27 7.73 13.13
C CYS A 209 -3.40 8.77 13.27
N SER A 210 -3.81 9.06 14.49
CA SER A 210 -4.97 9.92 14.74
C SER A 210 -4.72 10.92 15.87
N LYS A 211 -5.49 12.01 15.84
CA LYS A 211 -5.46 13.05 16.86
C LYS A 211 -6.86 13.60 17.09
N ASN A 212 -7.25 13.74 18.34
CA ASN A 212 -8.53 14.35 18.77
C ASN A 212 -9.76 13.78 18.05
N ILE A 213 -9.87 12.46 18.03
CA ILE A 213 -11.04 11.76 17.48
C ILE A 213 -11.55 10.73 18.48
N SER A 214 -12.81 10.33 18.30
CA SER A 214 -13.41 9.13 18.87
C SER A 214 -14.09 8.29 17.80
N GLY A 215 -14.46 7.05 18.10
CA GLY A 215 -15.04 6.14 17.11
C GLY A 215 -14.02 5.62 16.08
N GLY A 216 -14.49 5.41 14.83
CA GLY A 216 -13.66 4.91 13.74
C GLY A 216 -13.18 3.45 13.92
N TYR A 217 -13.88 2.67 14.73
CA TYR A 217 -13.62 1.24 14.91
C TYR A 217 -13.63 0.50 13.58
N LEU A 218 -12.75 -0.46 13.42
CA LEU A 218 -12.86 -1.44 12.35
C LEU A 218 -13.94 -2.47 12.73
N LEU A 219 -14.93 -2.65 11.87
CA LEU A 219 -16.06 -3.52 12.10
C LEU A 219 -15.99 -4.76 11.21
N PHE A 220 -16.26 -5.92 11.81
CA PHE A 220 -16.56 -7.17 11.12
C PHE A 220 -18.01 -7.58 11.40
N PRO A 221 -18.99 -7.08 10.62
CA PRO A 221 -20.41 -7.25 10.92
C PRO A 221 -20.85 -8.71 10.96
N ARG A 222 -20.23 -9.58 10.18
CA ARG A 222 -20.53 -11.01 10.18
C ARG A 222 -20.28 -11.70 11.52
N TYR A 223 -19.38 -11.15 12.33
CA TYR A 223 -18.95 -11.71 13.61
C TYR A 223 -19.37 -10.83 14.80
N GLU A 224 -20.00 -9.68 14.52
CA GLU A 224 -20.29 -8.65 15.51
C GLU A 224 -19.06 -8.31 16.36
N VAL A 225 -17.97 -7.96 15.67
CA VAL A 225 -16.71 -7.54 16.28
C VAL A 225 -16.39 -6.10 15.85
N ALA A 226 -16.06 -5.27 16.83
CA ALA A 226 -15.61 -3.90 16.67
C ALA A 226 -14.22 -3.74 17.28
N ILE A 227 -13.22 -3.31 16.50
CA ILE A 227 -11.82 -3.20 16.93
C ILE A 227 -11.41 -1.73 16.88
N GLN A 228 -11.03 -1.17 18.02
CA GLN A 228 -10.38 0.13 18.09
C GLN A 228 -8.89 -0.04 17.76
N VAL A 229 -8.44 0.68 16.75
CA VAL A 229 -7.02 0.74 16.37
C VAL A 229 -6.51 2.14 16.69
N ASN A 230 -5.66 2.25 17.69
CA ASN A 230 -5.08 3.49 18.17
C ASN A 230 -3.76 3.82 17.45
N THR A 231 -3.27 5.04 17.62
CA THR A 231 -1.94 5.43 17.11
C THR A 231 -0.86 4.53 17.71
N GLY A 232 -0.04 3.94 16.83
CA GLY A 232 1.02 2.99 17.22
C GLY A 232 0.58 1.53 17.24
N ASP A 233 -0.71 1.22 17.14
CA ASP A 233 -1.17 -0.16 17.02
C ASP A 233 -0.94 -0.69 15.60
N PHE A 234 -0.62 -1.97 15.51
CA PHE A 234 -0.57 -2.72 14.26
C PHE A 234 -1.72 -3.71 14.20
N LEU A 235 -2.43 -3.77 13.09
CA LEU A 235 -3.48 -4.74 12.83
C LEU A 235 -3.27 -5.43 11.48
N ALA A 236 -3.05 -6.75 11.49
CA ALA A 236 -3.19 -7.59 10.31
C ALA A 236 -4.62 -8.13 10.22
N MET A 237 -5.28 -8.02 9.08
CA MET A 237 -6.65 -8.45 8.91
C MET A 237 -6.89 -9.20 7.60
N ASN A 238 -7.83 -10.14 7.63
CA ASN A 238 -8.35 -10.79 6.43
C ASN A 238 -9.27 -9.82 5.68
N VAL A 239 -8.70 -9.12 4.70
CA VAL A 239 -9.40 -8.12 3.87
C VAL A 239 -10.44 -8.73 2.90
N HIS A 240 -10.46 -10.06 2.76
CA HIS A 240 -11.46 -10.79 1.97
C HIS A 240 -12.75 -11.09 2.76
N GLU A 241 -12.75 -10.86 4.09
CA GLU A 241 -13.97 -10.80 4.89
C GLU A 241 -14.59 -9.41 4.80
N TYR A 242 -15.92 -9.31 4.89
CA TYR A 242 -16.66 -8.05 4.89
C TYR A 242 -16.30 -7.20 6.10
N HIS A 243 -15.87 -5.98 5.84
CA HIS A 243 -15.46 -5.03 6.88
C HIS A 243 -15.84 -3.58 6.50
N CYS A 244 -15.88 -2.72 7.50
CA CYS A 244 -16.16 -1.30 7.35
C CYS A 244 -15.66 -0.52 8.58
N ASN A 245 -15.93 0.79 8.64
CA ASN A 245 -15.66 1.58 9.84
C ASN A 245 -16.94 2.11 10.48
N SER A 246 -16.97 2.17 11.81
CA SER A 246 -17.97 2.94 12.57
C SER A 246 -17.84 4.43 12.28
N PRO A 247 -18.81 5.27 12.71
CA PRO A 247 -18.68 6.73 12.67
C PRO A 247 -17.36 7.20 13.28
N ILE A 248 -16.85 8.32 12.78
CA ILE A 248 -15.66 8.99 13.30
C ILE A 248 -16.11 10.36 13.78
N ASP A 249 -15.97 10.62 15.06
CA ASP A 249 -16.28 11.88 15.67
C ASP A 249 -15.01 12.71 15.86
N TYR A 250 -15.06 13.96 15.45
CA TYR A 250 -13.92 14.87 15.48
C TYR A 250 -14.14 15.93 16.56
N ASN A 251 -13.22 15.99 17.53
CA ASN A 251 -13.26 17.02 18.55
C ASN A 251 -12.55 18.29 18.05
N TYR A 252 -13.31 19.29 17.60
CA TYR A 252 -12.79 20.56 17.10
C TYR A 252 -12.73 21.67 18.16
N ASN A 253 -13.09 21.38 19.42
CA ASN A 253 -13.33 22.44 20.42
C ASN A 253 -12.08 23.13 20.94
N ASP A 254 -10.88 22.58 20.71
CA ASP A 254 -9.64 23.06 21.35
C ASP A 254 -8.71 23.82 20.37
N GLY A 255 -9.17 24.19 19.18
CA GLY A 255 -8.32 24.80 18.15
C GLY A 255 -7.20 23.88 17.65
N ILE A 256 -7.18 22.63 18.08
CA ILE A 256 -6.23 21.61 17.68
C ILE A 256 -6.81 20.84 16.49
N SER A 257 -5.99 20.62 15.47
CA SER A 257 -6.42 19.85 14.31
C SER A 257 -6.80 18.42 14.68
N SER A 258 -8.02 18.00 14.31
CA SER A 258 -8.49 16.63 14.47
C SER A 258 -8.32 15.89 13.15
N TYR A 259 -7.73 14.70 13.20
CA TYR A 259 -7.56 13.87 11.99
C TYR A 259 -7.44 12.39 12.33
N ARG A 260 -7.76 11.56 11.34
CA ARG A 260 -7.47 10.13 11.30
C ARG A 260 -6.83 9.77 9.96
N LEU A 261 -5.57 9.33 10.00
CA LEU A 261 -4.92 8.67 8.88
C LEU A 261 -5.00 7.16 9.11
N ALA A 262 -5.67 6.44 8.21
CA ALA A 262 -5.58 4.99 8.15
C ALA A 262 -4.63 4.62 7.00
N ILE A 263 -3.54 3.95 7.34
CA ILE A 263 -2.47 3.57 6.42
C ILE A 263 -2.52 2.06 6.27
N ILE A 264 -2.83 1.59 5.07
CA ILE A 264 -2.99 0.17 4.75
C ILE A 264 -1.90 -0.23 3.77
N THR A 265 -1.09 -1.22 4.15
CA THR A 265 -0.07 -1.83 3.30
C THR A 265 -0.50 -3.22 2.86
N TYR A 266 -0.34 -3.54 1.58
CA TYR A 266 -0.81 -4.79 0.99
C TYR A 266 -0.07 -5.17 -0.30
N PHE A 267 -0.27 -6.40 -0.75
CA PHE A 267 0.18 -6.84 -2.06
C PHE A 267 -1.01 -7.00 -3.00
N ARG A 268 -0.92 -6.42 -4.20
CA ARG A 268 -1.98 -6.58 -5.22
C ARG A 268 -1.87 -7.90 -5.95
N GLN A 269 -2.97 -8.66 -5.98
CA GLN A 269 -3.06 -9.93 -6.69
C GLN A 269 -2.69 -9.81 -8.18
N SER A 270 -3.08 -8.73 -8.83
CA SER A 270 -2.80 -8.49 -10.25
C SER A 270 -1.33 -8.22 -10.58
N LEU A 271 -0.50 -7.97 -9.56
CA LEU A 271 0.94 -7.79 -9.72
C LEU A 271 1.74 -9.08 -9.52
N LYS A 272 1.08 -10.17 -9.08
CA LYS A 272 1.72 -11.47 -8.90
C LYS A 272 2.30 -11.97 -10.22
N ASN A 273 3.54 -12.45 -10.21
CA ASN A 273 4.28 -12.96 -11.37
C ASN A 273 4.49 -11.95 -12.51
N CYS A 274 4.23 -10.67 -12.27
CA CYS A 274 4.50 -9.63 -13.26
C CYS A 274 5.99 -9.31 -13.31
N LYS A 275 6.69 -9.94 -14.21
CA LYS A 275 8.08 -9.60 -14.54
C LYS A 275 8.08 -8.50 -15.58
N THR A 276 8.27 -7.27 -15.15
CA THR A 276 8.66 -6.20 -16.05
C THR A 276 9.92 -5.56 -15.50
N SER A 277 10.83 -5.23 -16.40
CA SER A 277 11.93 -4.36 -16.10
C SER A 277 11.40 -2.97 -15.75
N ILE A 278 11.01 -2.76 -14.51
CA ILE A 278 10.82 -1.42 -13.99
C ILE A 278 12.20 -0.91 -13.64
N LEU A 279 12.52 0.24 -14.20
CA LEU A 279 13.61 1.04 -13.65
C LEU A 279 13.24 1.35 -12.19
N PRO A 280 14.12 1.12 -11.23
CA PRO A 280 13.87 1.49 -9.84
C PRO A 280 13.33 2.91 -9.74
N GLU A 281 12.34 3.14 -8.88
CA GLU A 281 11.63 4.42 -8.78
C GLU A 281 12.53 5.61 -8.46
N ASN A 282 13.70 5.32 -7.88
CA ASN A 282 14.65 6.30 -7.37
C ASN A 282 15.77 6.66 -8.33
N TYR A 283 15.78 6.06 -9.50
CA TYR A 283 16.84 6.40 -10.45
C TYR A 283 16.48 7.66 -11.22
N ASN A 284 17.29 8.69 -11.02
CA ASN A 284 17.37 9.73 -12.04
C ASN A 284 17.95 9.10 -13.32
N THR A 285 17.71 9.72 -14.44
CA THR A 285 18.20 9.25 -15.76
C THR A 285 19.70 8.97 -15.75
N GLU A 286 20.46 9.78 -15.02
CA GLU A 286 21.91 9.67 -14.94
C GLU A 286 22.32 8.38 -14.20
N GLN A 287 21.67 8.05 -13.10
CA GLN A 287 21.93 6.82 -12.36
C GLN A 287 21.63 5.57 -13.17
N VAL A 288 20.52 5.55 -13.92
CA VAL A 288 20.18 4.44 -14.82
C VAL A 288 21.25 4.25 -15.89
N ILE A 289 21.77 5.35 -16.44
CA ILE A 289 22.84 5.30 -17.41
C ILE A 289 24.11 4.70 -16.79
N GLN A 290 24.47 5.13 -15.59
CA GLN A 290 25.61 4.57 -14.85
C GLN A 290 25.45 3.07 -14.60
N ASP A 291 24.26 2.64 -14.19
CA ASP A 291 23.97 1.23 -13.92
C ASP A 291 23.98 0.38 -15.20
N ILE A 292 23.51 0.92 -16.34
CA ILE A 292 23.65 0.25 -17.63
C ILE A 292 25.13 -0.06 -17.90
N PHE A 293 26.00 0.93 -17.78
CA PHE A 293 27.43 0.74 -18.04
C PHE A 293 28.11 -0.16 -16.99
N LYS A 294 27.68 -0.09 -15.74
CA LYS A 294 28.15 -0.98 -14.68
C LYS A 294 27.74 -2.43 -14.91
N CYS A 295 26.51 -2.69 -15.34
CA CYS A 295 26.02 -4.05 -15.65
C CYS A 295 26.79 -4.69 -16.81
N ILE A 296 27.22 -3.90 -17.78
CA ILE A 296 28.02 -4.40 -18.93
C ILE A 296 29.52 -4.44 -18.64
N ASN A 297 29.92 -4.31 -17.37
CA ASN A 297 31.32 -4.35 -16.90
C ASN A 297 32.25 -3.39 -17.66
N GLN A 298 31.75 -2.21 -17.98
CA GLN A 298 32.53 -1.16 -18.67
C GLN A 298 32.59 0.07 -17.80
N ASP A 299 33.76 0.67 -17.69
CA ASP A 299 33.90 1.98 -17.05
C ASP A 299 33.04 3.04 -17.74
N LEU A 300 32.64 4.04 -16.97
CA LEU A 300 31.86 5.15 -17.52
C LEU A 300 32.55 5.74 -18.74
N PRO A 301 31.77 6.08 -19.79
CA PRO A 301 32.29 6.49 -21.06
C PRO A 301 33.21 7.69 -20.93
N ILE A 302 34.35 7.57 -21.55
CA ILE A 302 35.42 8.58 -21.57
C ILE A 302 35.02 9.84 -22.34
N LYS A 303 33.97 9.74 -23.18
CA LYS A 303 33.53 10.89 -24.02
C LYS A 303 32.02 11.10 -23.89
N GLN A 304 31.67 12.24 -23.31
CA GLN A 304 30.37 12.86 -23.49
C GLN A 304 30.49 13.91 -24.56
N THR A 305 29.86 13.69 -25.71
CA THR A 305 29.86 14.66 -26.83
C THR A 305 28.47 15.26 -26.94
N ILE A 306 28.34 16.57 -26.76
CA ILE A 306 27.15 17.36 -27.10
C ILE A 306 27.29 17.81 -28.53
N THR A 307 26.36 17.39 -29.38
CA THR A 307 26.33 17.84 -30.77
C THR A 307 25.53 19.14 -30.87
N GLU A 308 25.74 19.91 -31.96
CA GLU A 308 25.02 21.15 -32.27
C GLU A 308 23.49 21.00 -32.26
N ASN A 309 22.98 19.78 -32.44
CA ASN A 309 21.56 19.43 -32.44
C ASN A 309 21.00 19.02 -31.05
N LYS A 310 21.64 19.36 -29.94
CA LYS A 310 21.27 19.01 -28.56
C LYS A 310 21.19 17.50 -28.33
N TRP A 311 22.01 16.71 -28.96
CA TRP A 311 22.18 15.30 -28.72
C TRP A 311 23.36 15.11 -27.81
N TRP A 312 23.27 14.14 -26.90
CA TRP A 312 24.44 13.70 -26.16
C TRP A 312 24.67 12.19 -26.40
N ILE A 313 25.93 11.81 -26.44
CA ILE A 313 26.40 10.46 -26.70
C ILE A 313 27.37 10.10 -25.62
N ARG A 314 27.17 8.90 -25.05
CA ARG A 314 28.14 8.23 -24.19
C ARG A 314 28.54 6.94 -24.86
N GLU A 315 29.83 6.73 -24.98
CA GLU A 315 30.38 5.66 -25.83
C GLU A 315 31.55 4.97 -25.14
N THR A 316 31.56 3.66 -25.26
CA THR A 316 32.70 2.78 -25.00
C THR A 316 33.08 2.05 -26.28
N ASP A 317 34.11 1.22 -26.27
CA ASP A 317 34.50 0.44 -27.44
C ASP A 317 33.35 -0.43 -27.98
N ARG A 318 32.58 -1.03 -27.09
CA ARG A 318 31.47 -1.92 -27.45
C ARG A 318 30.12 -1.20 -27.52
N PHE A 319 29.82 -0.28 -26.60
CA PHE A 319 28.49 0.27 -26.44
C PHE A 319 28.43 1.76 -26.77
N ARG A 320 27.33 2.18 -27.40
CA ARG A 320 27.02 3.61 -27.65
C ARG A 320 25.63 3.90 -27.12
N LEU A 321 25.48 4.81 -26.16
CA LEU A 321 24.20 5.34 -25.69
C LEU A 321 23.98 6.74 -26.25
N THR A 322 22.90 6.90 -27.00
CA THR A 322 22.53 8.15 -27.63
C THR A 322 21.18 8.64 -27.15
N TYR A 323 21.06 9.95 -26.87
CA TYR A 323 19.78 10.59 -26.59
C TYR A 323 19.44 11.54 -27.73
N LYS A 324 18.32 11.31 -28.41
CA LYS A 324 17.86 12.07 -29.59
C LYS A 324 16.33 12.14 -29.58
N GLY A 325 15.77 13.34 -29.84
CA GLY A 325 14.31 13.51 -29.97
C GLY A 325 13.53 13.00 -28.77
N ARG A 326 14.02 13.22 -27.53
CA ARG A 326 13.46 12.73 -26.26
C ARG A 326 13.45 11.19 -26.11
N LYS A 327 14.29 10.47 -26.88
CA LYS A 327 14.42 9.02 -26.81
C LYS A 327 15.88 8.60 -26.58
N TYR A 328 16.04 7.47 -25.89
CA TYR A 328 17.34 6.83 -25.67
C TYR A 328 17.51 5.66 -26.62
N PHE A 329 18.74 5.48 -27.11
CA PHE A 329 19.12 4.39 -27.99
C PHE A 329 20.43 3.78 -27.48
N LEU A 330 20.43 2.51 -27.10
CA LEU A 330 21.64 1.77 -26.83
C LEU A 330 21.99 0.91 -28.04
N GLU A 331 23.20 1.04 -28.52
CA GLU A 331 23.78 0.22 -29.59
C GLU A 331 24.88 -0.67 -29.01
N ASP A 332 24.75 -1.99 -29.15
CA ASP A 332 25.83 -2.93 -28.96
C ASP A 332 26.52 -3.15 -30.32
N LYS A 333 27.72 -2.61 -30.47
CA LYS A 333 28.44 -2.61 -31.74
C LYS A 333 28.93 -4.00 -32.14
N ILE A 334 29.21 -4.87 -31.13
CA ILE A 334 29.69 -6.23 -31.40
C ILE A 334 28.52 -7.13 -31.84
N MET A 335 27.39 -7.03 -31.13
CA MET A 335 26.21 -7.83 -31.45
C MET A 335 25.34 -7.19 -32.54
N ASN A 336 25.72 -6.05 -33.07
CA ASN A 336 24.96 -5.25 -34.05
C ASN A 336 23.50 -5.05 -33.65
N LYS A 337 23.25 -4.80 -32.36
CA LYS A 337 21.92 -4.68 -31.78
C LYS A 337 21.63 -3.25 -31.36
N LYS A 338 20.47 -2.73 -31.79
CA LYS A 338 19.96 -1.40 -31.40
C LYS A 338 18.71 -1.50 -30.57
N ILE A 339 18.68 -0.78 -29.45
CA ILE A 339 17.59 -0.79 -28.49
C ILE A 339 17.11 0.65 -28.33
N SER A 340 15.81 0.87 -28.50
CA SER A 340 15.22 2.21 -28.65
C SER A 340 14.54 2.77 -27.39
N SER A 341 14.93 2.29 -26.21
CA SER A 341 14.48 2.90 -24.95
C SER A 341 15.52 2.72 -23.85
N LEU A 342 15.54 3.65 -22.88
CA LEU A 342 16.43 3.52 -21.72
C LEU A 342 16.10 2.28 -20.89
N LYS A 343 14.81 1.97 -20.77
CA LYS A 343 14.29 0.81 -20.06
C LYS A 343 14.78 -0.50 -20.66
N ASP A 344 14.57 -0.68 -21.95
CA ASP A 344 14.99 -1.90 -22.64
C ASP A 344 16.51 -2.04 -22.69
N SER A 345 17.22 -0.90 -22.72
CA SER A 345 18.68 -0.85 -22.61
C SER A 345 19.18 -1.37 -21.26
N TYR A 346 18.51 -0.97 -20.17
CA TYR A 346 18.82 -1.45 -18.83
C TYR A 346 18.58 -2.97 -18.69
N VAL A 347 17.46 -3.46 -19.24
CA VAL A 347 17.16 -4.90 -19.27
C VAL A 347 18.20 -5.68 -20.04
N TYR A 348 18.54 -5.20 -21.21
CA TYR A 348 19.55 -5.83 -22.03
C TYR A 348 20.91 -5.86 -21.32
N ALA A 349 21.32 -4.73 -20.73
CA ALA A 349 22.56 -4.66 -19.96
C ALA A 349 22.61 -5.67 -18.81
N LYS A 350 21.47 -5.87 -18.11
CA LYS A 350 21.38 -6.90 -17.05
C LYS A 350 21.36 -8.34 -17.54
N SER A 351 21.10 -8.58 -18.81
CA SER A 351 21.06 -9.91 -19.40
C SER A 351 22.43 -10.36 -19.95
N LEU A 352 23.40 -9.47 -20.00
CA LEU A 352 24.77 -9.72 -20.42
C LEU A 352 25.65 -10.20 -19.28
#